data_b4fb113976f67efb096deece8baaa374
#
_entry.id   b4fb113976f67efb096deece8baaa374
#
_cell.length_a   1.000
_cell.length_b   1.000
_cell.length_c   1.000
_cell.angle_alpha   90.00
_cell.angle_beta   90.00
_cell.angle_gamma   90.00
#
_symmetry.space_group_name_H-M   'P 1'
#
loop_
_entity.id
_entity.type
_entity.pdbx_description
1 polymer ?
#
loop_
_entity_poly.entity_id
_entity_poly.type
_entity_poly.pdbx_seq_one_letter_code
_entity_poly.pdbx_strand_id
1 'polypeptide(L)'
;TLNDFVLKDNNILLKPFVLYIISALVMTAIGYLFMAGNYIFSLNSLNHFRHFLTTGSFGMVFYIVMIIVSTIHTGRPIFTNKYLNIGLFLIILATFIRAFIPFYESYIIEAYIVSSILWAIPFIIYMKIFFPYLLSPRADGIKG
;
A
#
# COMPACT_ATOMS: atom_id res chain seq x y z
N THR A 1 -14.75 10.99 -23.68
CA THR A 1 -15.86 11.16 -22.71
C THR A 1 -15.65 10.21 -21.55
N LEU A 2 -16.19 10.53 -20.35
CA LEU A 2 -16.11 9.67 -19.14
C LEU A 2 -16.65 8.24 -19.36
N ASN A 3 -17.39 8.01 -20.43
CA ASN A 3 -17.91 6.69 -20.83
C ASN A 3 -16.85 5.74 -21.39
N ASP A 4 -15.71 6.27 -21.83
CA ASP A 4 -14.61 5.48 -22.38
C ASP A 4 -13.59 5.08 -21.31
N PHE A 5 -13.84 5.49 -20.08
CA PHE A 5 -12.97 5.16 -18.97
C PHE A 5 -13.15 3.67 -18.60
N VAL A 6 -12.04 3.01 -18.43
CA VAL A 6 -11.78 1.61 -18.14
C VAL A 6 -12.60 1.00 -16.97
N LEU A 7 -13.40 1.81 -16.26
CA LEU A 7 -14.26 1.39 -15.13
C LEU A 7 -15.34 0.37 -15.49
N LYS A 8 -15.60 0.12 -16.79
CA LYS A 8 -16.57 -0.89 -17.25
C LYS A 8 -15.93 -2.22 -17.66
N ASP A 9 -14.60 -2.31 -17.75
CA ASP A 9 -13.91 -3.53 -18.13
C ASP A 9 -13.42 -4.29 -16.90
N ASN A 10 -14.20 -5.28 -16.48
CA ASN A 10 -13.85 -6.16 -15.37
C ASN A 10 -12.47 -6.84 -15.55
N ASN A 11 -12.02 -7.04 -16.78
CA ASN A 11 -10.71 -7.64 -17.05
C ASN A 11 -9.55 -6.70 -16.67
N ILE A 12 -9.79 -5.40 -16.60
CA ILE A 12 -8.80 -4.41 -16.19
C ILE A 12 -8.96 -4.09 -14.70
N LEU A 13 -10.19 -3.88 -14.22
CA LEU A 13 -10.49 -3.55 -12.83
C LEU A 13 -10.01 -4.62 -11.85
N LEU A 14 -10.11 -5.90 -12.23
CA LEU A 14 -9.67 -7.01 -11.37
C LEU A 14 -8.17 -7.31 -11.46
N LYS A 15 -7.41 -6.56 -12.26
CA LYS A 15 -5.94 -6.70 -12.22
C LYS A 15 -5.39 -6.24 -10.86
N PRO A 16 -4.52 -7.03 -10.22
CA PRO A 16 -4.05 -6.74 -8.86
C PRO A 16 -3.46 -5.35 -8.67
N PHE A 17 -2.70 -4.83 -9.65
CA PHE A 17 -2.11 -3.49 -9.55
C PHE A 17 -3.17 -2.37 -9.58
N VAL A 18 -4.30 -2.56 -10.29
CA VAL A 18 -5.43 -1.61 -10.28
C VAL A 18 -6.12 -1.63 -8.92
N LEU A 19 -6.35 -2.82 -8.38
CA LEU A 19 -6.89 -2.98 -7.02
C LEU A 19 -6.00 -2.33 -5.97
N TYR A 20 -4.67 -2.40 -6.14
CA TYR A 20 -3.72 -1.75 -5.24
C TYR A 20 -3.85 -0.23 -5.27
N ILE A 21 -3.93 0.37 -6.47
CA ILE A 21 -4.12 1.82 -6.61
C ILE A 21 -5.46 2.25 -6.01
N ILE A 22 -6.54 1.50 -6.30
CA ILE A 22 -7.86 1.76 -5.72
C ILE A 22 -7.79 1.67 -4.19
N SER A 23 -7.13 0.66 -3.64
CA SER A 23 -6.96 0.52 -2.19
C SER A 23 -6.22 1.70 -1.57
N ALA A 24 -5.18 2.23 -2.22
CA ALA A 24 -4.48 3.42 -1.77
C ALA A 24 -5.38 4.67 -1.77
N LEU A 25 -6.19 4.85 -2.82
CA LEU A 25 -7.16 5.95 -2.90
C LEU A 25 -8.26 5.82 -1.83
N VAL A 26 -8.75 4.60 -1.58
CA VAL A 26 -9.73 4.32 -0.53
C VAL A 26 -9.14 4.65 0.85
N MET A 27 -7.87 4.28 1.11
CA MET A 27 -7.20 4.65 2.37
C MET A 27 -7.04 6.16 2.52
N THR A 28 -6.77 6.87 1.41
CA THR A 28 -6.76 8.34 1.42
C THR A 28 -8.11 8.92 1.81
N ALA A 29 -9.18 8.44 1.16
CA ALA A 29 -10.54 8.91 1.43
C ALA A 29 -10.96 8.62 2.88
N ILE A 30 -10.69 7.42 3.39
CA ILE A 30 -10.94 7.03 4.78
C ILE A 30 -10.16 7.94 5.74
N GLY A 31 -8.89 8.21 5.46
CA GLY A 31 -8.05 9.07 6.28
C GLY A 31 -8.64 10.48 6.41
N TYR A 32 -9.01 11.11 5.30
CA TYR A 32 -9.65 12.43 5.33
C TYR A 32 -11.01 12.41 5.99
N LEU A 33 -11.80 11.35 5.80
CA LEU A 33 -13.12 11.21 6.45
C LEU A 33 -12.97 11.16 7.98
N PHE A 34 -12.05 10.35 8.49
CA PHE A 34 -11.80 10.28 9.94
C PHE A 34 -11.19 11.57 10.49
N MET A 35 -10.32 12.24 9.73
CA MET A 35 -9.79 13.55 10.14
C MET A 35 -10.88 14.61 10.20
N ALA A 36 -11.79 14.64 9.22
CA ALA A 36 -12.96 15.54 9.25
C ALA A 36 -13.86 15.23 10.43
N GLY A 37 -14.17 13.95 10.68
CA GLY A 37 -14.94 13.51 11.85
C GLY A 37 -14.28 13.91 13.17
N ASN A 38 -12.94 13.84 13.25
CA ASN A 38 -12.21 14.29 14.42
C ASN A 38 -12.47 15.78 14.75
N TYR A 39 -12.52 16.64 13.71
CA TYR A 39 -12.83 18.06 13.91
C TYR A 39 -14.29 18.28 14.30
N ILE A 40 -15.24 17.58 13.65
CA ILE A 40 -16.68 17.73 13.91
C ILE A 40 -17.03 17.27 15.34
N PHE A 41 -16.45 16.15 15.77
CA PHE A 41 -16.77 15.53 17.06
C PHE A 41 -15.75 15.84 18.18
N SER A 42 -14.74 16.67 17.92
CA SER A 42 -13.70 17.06 18.88
C SER A 42 -13.03 15.88 19.59
N LEU A 43 -12.68 14.81 18.82
CA LEU A 43 -12.19 13.54 19.37
C LEU A 43 -10.75 13.58 19.88
N ASN A 44 -9.98 14.65 19.61
CA ASN A 44 -8.55 14.80 19.94
C ASN A 44 -7.63 13.67 19.46
N SER A 45 -8.05 12.97 18.40
CA SER A 45 -7.40 11.76 17.88
C SER A 45 -6.79 11.96 16.51
N LEU A 46 -6.54 13.19 16.09
CA LEU A 46 -6.06 13.56 14.76
C LEU A 46 -4.77 12.82 14.37
N ASN A 47 -3.84 12.64 15.31
CA ASN A 47 -2.59 11.95 15.05
C ASN A 47 -2.78 10.47 14.69
N HIS A 48 -3.76 9.80 15.27
CA HIS A 48 -4.09 8.41 14.98
C HIS A 48 -4.69 8.28 13.57
N PHE A 49 -5.60 9.18 13.20
CA PHE A 49 -6.24 9.15 11.88
C PHE A 49 -5.31 9.53 10.73
N ARG A 50 -4.26 10.33 10.97
CA ARG A 50 -3.20 10.62 9.99
C ARG A 50 -2.49 9.37 9.50
N HIS A 51 -2.47 8.28 10.27
CA HIS A 51 -1.84 7.03 9.85
C HIS A 51 -2.53 6.37 8.64
N PHE A 52 -3.79 6.65 8.37
CA PHE A 52 -4.43 6.24 7.12
C PHE A 52 -3.76 6.86 5.90
N LEU A 53 -3.30 8.11 6.01
CA LEU A 53 -2.58 8.79 4.92
C LEU A 53 -1.12 8.34 4.87
N THR A 54 -0.41 8.36 5.99
CA THR A 54 1.05 8.13 6.03
C THR A 54 1.42 6.66 5.95
N THR A 55 0.87 5.83 6.81
CA THR A 55 1.16 4.39 6.84
C THR A 55 0.38 3.64 5.75
N GLY A 56 -0.90 3.99 5.58
CA GLY A 56 -1.80 3.36 4.62
C GLY A 56 -1.56 3.81 3.19
N SER A 57 -2.13 4.94 2.82
CA SER A 57 -2.11 5.42 1.43
C SER A 57 -0.70 5.57 0.89
N PHE A 58 0.15 6.30 1.59
CA PHE A 58 1.53 6.57 1.16
C PHE A 58 2.37 5.29 1.12
N GLY A 59 2.27 4.43 2.14
CA GLY A 59 2.94 3.13 2.17
C GLY A 59 2.54 2.23 1.01
N MET A 60 1.25 2.18 0.67
CA MET A 60 0.74 1.44 -0.49
C MET A 60 1.26 2.00 -1.80
N VAL A 61 1.20 3.33 -2.00
CA VAL A 61 1.69 3.98 -3.23
C VAL A 61 3.15 3.68 -3.43
N PHE A 62 4.00 3.81 -2.41
CA PHE A 62 5.41 3.45 -2.50
C PHE A 62 5.61 1.99 -2.89
N TYR A 63 4.91 1.08 -2.22
CA TYR A 63 5.01 -0.34 -2.48
C TYR A 63 4.64 -0.68 -3.93
N ILE A 64 3.55 -0.12 -4.44
CA ILE A 64 3.07 -0.32 -5.82
C ILE A 64 4.06 0.25 -6.83
N VAL A 65 4.50 1.49 -6.62
CA VAL A 65 5.44 2.17 -7.52
C VAL A 65 6.75 1.40 -7.60
N MET A 66 7.30 0.94 -6.47
CA MET A 66 8.49 0.10 -6.46
C MET A 66 8.31 -1.17 -7.28
N ILE A 67 7.18 -1.87 -7.15
CA ILE A 67 6.89 -3.09 -7.91
C ILE A 67 6.81 -2.78 -9.41
N ILE A 68 6.04 -1.77 -9.82
CA ILE A 68 5.83 -1.41 -11.22
C ILE A 68 7.15 -0.96 -11.86
N VAL A 69 7.85 -0.03 -11.21
CA VAL A 69 9.11 0.53 -11.72
C VAL A 69 10.15 -0.55 -11.86
N SER A 70 10.36 -1.39 -10.84
CA SER A 70 11.34 -2.49 -10.91
C SER A 70 11.00 -3.51 -12.01
N THR A 71 9.70 -3.79 -12.21
CA THR A 71 9.26 -4.71 -13.27
C THR A 71 9.58 -4.13 -14.64
N ILE A 72 9.24 -2.87 -14.89
CA ILE A 72 9.48 -2.19 -16.18
C ILE A 72 10.98 -2.01 -16.43
N HIS A 73 11.74 -1.53 -15.46
CA HIS A 73 13.18 -1.29 -15.62
C HIS A 73 13.98 -2.58 -15.82
N THR A 74 13.46 -3.71 -15.35
CA THR A 74 14.11 -5.01 -15.60
C THR A 74 13.63 -5.70 -16.90
N GLY A 75 12.79 -5.03 -17.71
CA GLY A 75 12.28 -5.54 -19.00
C GLY A 75 11.34 -6.73 -18.84
N ARG A 76 10.67 -6.86 -17.72
CA ARG A 76 9.75 -7.96 -17.43
C ARG A 76 8.30 -7.50 -17.58
N PRO A 77 7.38 -8.39 -17.99
CA PRO A 77 5.95 -8.07 -17.98
C PRO A 77 5.47 -7.90 -16.55
N ILE A 78 4.48 -7.00 -16.34
CA ILE A 78 3.85 -6.84 -15.04
C ILE A 78 3.19 -8.17 -14.66
N PHE A 79 3.65 -8.77 -13.59
CA PHE A 79 3.18 -10.06 -13.11
C PHE A 79 2.51 -9.96 -11.75
N THR A 80 1.65 -10.91 -11.48
CA THR A 80 1.01 -11.04 -10.18
C THR A 80 1.74 -12.08 -9.35
N ASN A 81 2.01 -11.74 -8.10
CA ASN A 81 2.66 -12.66 -7.16
C ASN A 81 1.87 -12.64 -5.85
N LYS A 82 1.49 -13.82 -5.36
CA LYS A 82 0.75 -13.96 -4.11
C LYS A 82 1.42 -13.31 -2.91
N TYR A 83 2.74 -13.34 -2.87
CA TYR A 83 3.50 -12.72 -1.77
C TYR A 83 3.43 -11.19 -1.81
N LEU A 84 3.41 -10.59 -3.02
CA LEU A 84 3.20 -9.15 -3.17
C LEU A 84 1.79 -8.75 -2.75
N ASN A 85 0.77 -9.59 -3.02
CA ASN A 85 -0.59 -9.36 -2.57
C ASN A 85 -0.69 -9.45 -1.03
N ILE A 86 -0.01 -10.42 -0.40
CA ILE A 86 0.11 -10.51 1.05
C ILE A 86 0.76 -9.25 1.61
N GLY A 87 1.82 -8.74 0.94
CA GLY A 87 2.48 -7.49 1.33
C GLY A 87 1.50 -6.31 1.39
N LEU A 88 0.65 -6.15 0.38
CA LEU A 88 -0.38 -5.11 0.38
C LEU A 88 -1.35 -5.26 1.56
N PHE A 89 -1.84 -6.47 1.79
CA PHE A 89 -2.75 -6.75 2.91
C PHE A 89 -2.10 -6.40 4.26
N LEU A 90 -0.81 -6.69 4.42
CA LEU A 90 -0.07 -6.36 5.64
C LEU A 90 0.06 -4.84 5.87
N ILE A 91 0.22 -4.03 4.81
CA ILE A 91 0.20 -2.56 4.92
C ILE A 91 -1.18 -2.08 5.42
N ILE A 92 -2.26 -2.64 4.87
CA ILE A 92 -3.62 -2.33 5.31
C ILE A 92 -3.78 -2.66 6.80
N LEU A 93 -3.42 -3.88 7.18
CA LEU A 93 -3.54 -4.34 8.56
C LEU A 93 -2.70 -3.48 9.52
N ALA A 94 -1.45 -3.19 9.14
CA ALA A 94 -0.57 -2.29 9.92
C ALA A 94 -1.20 -0.92 10.14
N THR A 95 -1.86 -0.38 9.10
CA THR A 95 -2.55 0.92 9.17
C THR A 95 -3.68 0.90 10.18
N PHE A 96 -4.54 -0.12 10.12
CA PHE A 96 -5.66 -0.23 11.06
C PHE A 96 -5.17 -0.43 12.52
N ILE A 97 -4.17 -1.27 12.74
CA ILE A 97 -3.59 -1.47 14.08
C ILE A 97 -3.05 -0.14 14.60
N ARG A 98 -2.29 0.59 13.78
CA ARG A 98 -1.66 1.85 14.19
C ARG A 98 -2.66 2.97 14.42
N ALA A 99 -3.79 2.97 13.70
CA ALA A 99 -4.80 4.01 13.82
C ALA A 99 -5.78 3.77 14.97
N PHE A 100 -6.11 2.52 15.28
CA PHE A 100 -7.20 2.23 16.22
C PHE A 100 -6.76 1.67 17.56
N ILE A 101 -5.75 0.79 17.61
CA ILE A 101 -5.34 0.18 18.88
C ILE A 101 -4.86 1.22 19.91
N PRO A 102 -4.15 2.32 19.53
CA PRO A 102 -3.72 3.33 20.49
C PRO A 102 -4.86 4.08 21.21
N PHE A 103 -6.12 3.94 20.81
CA PHE A 103 -7.26 4.40 21.62
C PHE A 103 -7.37 3.66 22.96
N TYR A 104 -6.79 2.46 23.04
CA TYR A 104 -6.59 1.74 24.30
C TYR A 104 -5.19 2.06 24.81
N GLU A 105 -5.07 3.08 25.65
CA GLU A 105 -3.78 3.63 26.14
C GLU A 105 -2.80 2.56 26.64
N SER A 106 -3.32 1.49 27.23
CA SER A 106 -2.52 0.37 27.73
C SER A 106 -1.74 -0.39 26.64
N TYR A 107 -2.09 -0.26 25.36
CA TYR A 107 -1.52 -1.03 24.25
C TYR A 107 -0.84 -0.17 23.18
N ILE A 108 -0.52 1.09 23.49
CA ILE A 108 0.09 2.02 22.51
C ILE A 108 1.43 1.48 22.00
N ILE A 109 2.29 1.04 22.89
CA ILE A 109 3.65 0.59 22.53
C ILE A 109 3.57 -0.68 21.70
N GLU A 110 2.79 -1.66 22.13
CA GLU A 110 2.59 -2.92 21.42
C GLU A 110 2.00 -2.69 20.02
N ALA A 111 1.00 -1.80 19.92
CA ALA A 111 0.40 -1.43 18.63
C ALA A 111 1.44 -0.84 17.68
N TYR A 112 2.31 0.02 18.17
CA TYR A 112 3.37 0.63 17.37
C TYR A 112 4.42 -0.38 16.93
N ILE A 113 4.85 -1.28 17.81
CA ILE A 113 5.80 -2.35 17.49
C ILE A 113 5.19 -3.28 16.43
N VAL A 114 4.00 -3.82 16.69
CA VAL A 114 3.33 -4.76 15.78
C VAL A 114 3.07 -4.13 14.42
N SER A 115 2.52 -2.92 14.39
CA SER A 115 2.24 -2.22 13.12
C SER A 115 3.52 -1.93 12.34
N SER A 116 4.62 -1.59 12.99
CA SER A 116 5.91 -1.32 12.33
C SER A 116 6.50 -2.59 11.72
N ILE A 117 6.42 -3.72 12.43
CA ILE A 117 6.85 -5.03 11.90
C ILE A 117 6.00 -5.41 10.68
N LEU A 118 4.67 -5.34 10.80
CA LEU A 118 3.76 -5.64 9.70
C LEU A 118 3.98 -4.75 8.49
N TRP A 119 4.32 -3.48 8.70
CA TRP A 119 4.62 -2.53 7.63
C TRP A 119 5.98 -2.77 6.97
N ALA A 120 6.98 -3.28 7.70
CA ALA A 120 8.31 -3.58 7.17
C ALA A 120 8.33 -4.85 6.30
N ILE A 121 7.55 -5.88 6.67
CA ILE A 121 7.51 -7.18 5.97
C ILE A 121 7.26 -7.04 4.45
N PRO A 122 6.32 -6.24 3.95
CA PRO A 122 6.10 -6.02 2.52
C PRO A 122 7.36 -5.61 1.77
N PHE A 123 8.14 -4.71 2.33
CA PHE A 123 9.39 -4.24 1.71
C PHE A 123 10.48 -5.30 1.71
N ILE A 124 10.53 -6.15 2.74
CA ILE A 124 11.41 -7.33 2.78
C ILE A 124 10.99 -8.33 1.70
N ILE A 125 9.70 -8.59 1.54
CA ILE A 125 9.15 -9.44 0.47
C ILE A 125 9.53 -8.87 -0.90
N TYR A 126 9.33 -7.56 -1.09
CA TYR A 126 9.73 -6.88 -2.31
C TYR A 126 11.23 -7.07 -2.60
N MET A 127 12.08 -6.79 -1.65
CA MET A 127 13.53 -6.98 -1.78
C MET A 127 13.88 -8.41 -2.17
N LYS A 128 13.31 -9.40 -1.50
CA LYS A 128 13.55 -10.82 -1.80
C LYS A 128 13.17 -11.20 -3.23
N ILE A 129 12.10 -10.64 -3.77
CA ILE A 129 11.60 -10.93 -5.12
C ILE A 129 12.39 -10.16 -6.18
N PHE A 130 12.61 -8.87 -5.98
CA PHE A 130 13.17 -7.99 -7.01
C PHE A 130 14.70 -7.87 -6.99
N PHE A 131 15.35 -8.10 -5.86
CA PHE A 131 16.82 -8.03 -5.76
C PHE A 131 17.55 -8.84 -6.85
N PRO A 132 17.23 -10.13 -7.09
CA PRO A 132 17.86 -10.88 -8.16
C PRO A 132 17.57 -10.30 -9.56
N TYR A 133 16.40 -9.69 -9.76
CA TYR A 133 16.05 -9.08 -11.05
C TYR A 133 16.81 -7.78 -11.29
N LEU A 134 17.00 -6.97 -10.26
CA LEU A 134 17.73 -5.69 -10.33
C LEU A 134 19.24 -5.90 -10.57
N LEU A 135 19.79 -7.04 -10.14
CA LEU A 135 21.21 -7.40 -10.36
C LEU A 135 21.46 -8.18 -11.65
N SER A 136 20.40 -8.56 -12.38
CA SER A 136 20.53 -9.30 -13.64
C SER A 136 20.37 -8.37 -14.85
N PRO A 137 20.94 -8.72 -16.01
CA PRO A 137 20.66 -8.02 -17.25
C PRO A 137 19.15 -7.96 -17.54
N ARG A 138 18.73 -6.93 -18.27
CA ARG A 138 17.32 -6.78 -18.67
C ARG A 138 16.83 -8.01 -19.45
N ALA A 139 15.62 -8.45 -19.14
CA ALA A 139 15.05 -9.65 -19.75
C ALA A 139 14.68 -9.43 -21.24
N ASP A 140 14.46 -8.19 -21.67
CA ASP A 140 14.15 -7.81 -23.05
C ASP A 140 15.39 -7.57 -23.94
N GLY A 141 16.61 -7.73 -23.39
CA GLY A 141 17.86 -7.56 -24.13
C GLY A 141 18.24 -6.11 -24.48
N ILE A 142 17.44 -5.14 -24.08
CA ILE A 142 17.74 -3.71 -24.32
C ILE A 142 18.85 -3.29 -23.35
N LYS A 143 19.91 -2.66 -23.89
CA LYS A 143 20.96 -2.07 -23.05
C LYS A 143 20.37 -0.88 -22.28
N GLY A 144 20.42 -0.91 -20.94
CA GLY A 144 20.04 0.19 -20.08
C GLY A 144 21.09 1.27 -20.02
#